data_944d115634a9cf3943e949d5d45a2074
#
_entry.id   944d115634a9cf3943e949d5d45a2074
#
_cell.length_a   1.000
_cell.length_b   1.000
_cell.length_c   1.000
_cell.angle_alpha   90.00
_cell.angle_beta   90.00
_cell.angle_gamma   90.00
#
_symmetry.space_group_name_H-M   'P 1'
#
loop_
_entity.id
_entity.type
_entity.pdbx_description
1 polymer ?
#
loop_
_entity_poly.entity_id
_entity_poly.type
_entity_poly.pdbx_seq_one_letter_code
_entity_poly.pdbx_strand_id
1 'polypeptide(L)'
;MKINQNFFKIESSYLFSTVARKQREYQEAHPEADIIRLSIGDVTRPLVPSVIDAMHKAVDEMANEATFRGYPPEHGYEFILDAIQQHDYAARGVNIEKDEIFLSDGAKSDCGNIGDLFSVDNKIAVCDPVYPVYVDANTMDGRSGDKNADGFYSNFIYMPCTEENGFMPDLPKETPDVIYLCFPNNPTG
;
A
#
# COMPACT_ATOMS: atom_id res chain seq x y z
N MET A 1 9.38 28.44 9.79
CA MET A 1 9.02 27.02 9.65
C MET A 1 10.07 26.36 8.76
N LYS A 2 10.59 25.18 9.12
CA LYS A 2 11.52 24.43 8.27
C LYS A 2 10.77 23.25 7.67
N ILE A 3 10.93 23.02 6.36
CA ILE A 3 10.31 21.90 5.64
C ILE A 3 11.25 20.70 5.74
N ASN A 4 10.70 19.51 5.86
CA ASN A 4 11.45 18.25 5.77
C ASN A 4 12.09 18.15 4.38
N GLN A 5 13.42 18.20 4.33
CA GLN A 5 14.18 18.22 3.07
C GLN A 5 14.08 16.91 2.28
N ASN A 6 13.71 15.81 2.92
CA ASN A 6 13.55 14.53 2.24
C ASN A 6 12.43 14.53 1.20
N PHE A 7 11.43 15.41 1.34
CA PHE A 7 10.38 15.57 0.33
C PHE A 7 10.92 16.04 -1.03
N PHE A 8 12.06 16.72 -1.06
CA PHE A 8 12.69 17.13 -2.33
C PHE A 8 13.45 16.01 -3.03
N LYS A 9 13.61 14.85 -2.40
CA LYS A 9 14.20 13.66 -3.02
C LYS A 9 13.19 12.90 -3.87
N ILE A 10 11.88 13.08 -3.61
CA ILE A 10 10.80 12.43 -4.34
C ILE A 10 10.61 13.13 -5.68
N GLU A 11 10.25 12.36 -6.72
CA GLU A 11 9.92 12.92 -8.02
C GLU A 11 8.79 13.95 -7.92
N SER A 12 8.99 15.11 -8.54
CA SER A 12 8.00 16.21 -8.53
C SER A 12 6.70 15.88 -9.27
N SER A 13 6.70 14.82 -10.07
CA SER A 13 5.54 14.36 -10.84
C SER A 13 5.22 12.91 -10.47
N TYR A 14 4.12 12.72 -9.75
CA TYR A 14 3.61 11.38 -9.47
C TYR A 14 3.25 10.67 -10.78
N LEU A 15 3.69 9.42 -10.93
CA LEU A 15 3.57 8.64 -12.16
C LEU A 15 2.16 8.71 -12.77
N PHE A 16 1.13 8.53 -11.96
CA PHE A 16 -0.25 8.51 -12.43
C PHE A 16 -0.74 9.87 -12.99
N SER A 17 -0.29 10.99 -12.43
CA SER A 17 -0.62 12.31 -12.98
C SER A 17 0.03 12.55 -14.33
N THR A 18 1.27 12.06 -14.51
CA THR A 18 1.98 12.12 -15.79
C THR A 18 1.30 11.25 -16.85
N VAL A 19 0.88 10.03 -16.51
CA VAL A 19 0.14 9.15 -17.41
C VAL A 19 -1.19 9.77 -17.81
N ALA A 20 -1.96 10.31 -16.84
CA ALA A 20 -3.24 10.95 -17.12
C ALA A 20 -3.11 12.19 -18.01
N ARG A 21 -2.04 12.97 -17.85
CA ARG A 21 -1.73 14.10 -18.73
C ARG A 21 -1.41 13.64 -20.15
N LYS A 22 -0.51 12.68 -20.31
CA LYS A 22 -0.13 12.14 -21.64
C LYS A 22 -1.33 11.52 -22.35
N GLN A 23 -2.21 10.84 -21.64
CA GLN A 23 -3.43 10.28 -22.20
C GLN A 23 -4.36 11.38 -22.73
N ARG A 24 -4.56 12.47 -21.97
CA ARG A 24 -5.38 13.60 -22.44
C ARG A 24 -4.79 14.24 -23.69
N GLU A 25 -3.50 14.55 -23.67
CA GLU A 25 -2.78 15.12 -24.82
C GLU A 25 -2.92 14.24 -26.07
N TYR A 26 -2.82 12.90 -25.91
CA TYR A 26 -3.00 11.96 -27.01
C TYR A 26 -4.45 11.95 -27.52
N GLN A 27 -5.45 11.92 -26.62
CA GLN A 27 -6.87 11.91 -26.99
C GLN A 27 -7.27 13.21 -27.70
N GLU A 28 -6.72 14.35 -27.28
CA GLU A 28 -6.96 15.66 -27.92
C GLU A 28 -6.36 15.69 -29.34
N ALA A 29 -5.18 15.08 -29.54
CA ALA A 29 -4.53 14.97 -30.84
C ALA A 29 -5.18 13.92 -31.77
N HIS A 30 -5.84 12.91 -31.17
CA HIS A 30 -6.46 11.78 -31.87
C HIS A 30 -7.88 11.53 -31.33
N PRO A 31 -8.87 12.39 -31.66
CA PRO A 31 -10.23 12.28 -31.11
C PRO A 31 -10.94 10.96 -31.45
N GLU A 32 -10.54 10.33 -32.56
CA GLU A 32 -11.08 9.05 -33.07
C GLU A 32 -10.47 7.83 -32.38
N ALA A 33 -9.40 8.00 -31.57
CA ALA A 33 -8.71 6.87 -30.99
C ALA A 33 -9.52 6.25 -29.82
N ASP A 34 -9.72 4.94 -29.87
CA ASP A 34 -10.24 4.14 -28.75
C ASP A 34 -9.08 3.73 -27.84
N ILE A 35 -8.92 4.41 -26.70
CA ILE A 35 -7.80 4.20 -25.79
C ILE A 35 -8.13 3.09 -24.79
N ILE A 36 -7.42 1.98 -24.88
CA ILE A 36 -7.45 0.91 -23.91
C ILE A 36 -6.53 1.27 -22.72
N ARG A 37 -7.10 1.41 -21.54
CA ARG A 37 -6.36 1.80 -20.32
C ARG A 37 -5.85 0.55 -19.60
N LEU A 38 -4.53 0.37 -19.57
CA LEU A 38 -3.85 -0.72 -18.86
C LEU A 38 -2.92 -0.20 -17.75
N SER A 39 -3.03 1.08 -17.40
CA SER A 39 -2.05 1.78 -16.56
C SER A 39 -2.33 1.75 -15.06
N ILE A 40 -3.57 1.53 -14.64
CA ILE A 40 -3.96 1.54 -13.22
C ILE A 40 -4.85 0.33 -12.98
N GLY A 41 -4.46 -0.50 -12.00
CA GLY A 41 -5.35 -1.50 -11.44
C GLY A 41 -6.44 -0.81 -10.64
N ASP A 42 -7.69 -0.95 -11.06
CA ASP A 42 -8.83 -0.39 -10.38
C ASP A 42 -9.93 -1.45 -10.21
N VAL A 43 -10.83 -1.23 -9.27
CA VAL A 43 -12.01 -2.08 -9.11
C VAL A 43 -12.93 -1.88 -10.31
N THR A 44 -13.20 -2.97 -11.03
CA THR A 44 -14.01 -2.97 -12.26
C THR A 44 -15.40 -3.55 -12.07
N ARG A 45 -15.71 -4.03 -10.87
CA ARG A 45 -16.99 -4.65 -10.53
C ARG A 45 -17.64 -3.91 -9.37
N PRO A 46 -18.99 -3.75 -9.39
CA PRO A 46 -19.72 -3.21 -8.26
C PRO A 46 -19.60 -4.14 -7.05
N LEU A 47 -19.83 -3.57 -5.87
CA LEU A 47 -19.91 -4.33 -4.63
C LEU A 47 -20.98 -5.40 -4.72
N VAL A 48 -20.74 -6.55 -4.10
CA VAL A 48 -21.73 -7.63 -4.02
C VAL A 48 -22.90 -7.23 -3.11
N PRO A 49 -24.11 -7.75 -3.35
CA PRO A 49 -25.31 -7.36 -2.59
C PRO A 49 -25.16 -7.50 -1.08
N SER A 50 -24.50 -8.56 -0.60
CA SER A 50 -24.27 -8.78 0.85
C SER A 50 -23.44 -7.67 1.51
N VAL A 51 -22.49 -7.07 0.79
CA VAL A 51 -21.71 -5.93 1.29
C VAL A 51 -22.59 -4.67 1.36
N ILE A 52 -23.39 -4.43 0.32
CA ILE A 52 -24.32 -3.30 0.29
C ILE A 52 -25.33 -3.40 1.45
N ASP A 53 -25.91 -4.58 1.67
CA ASP A 53 -26.84 -4.83 2.76
C ASP A 53 -26.20 -4.61 4.15
N ALA A 54 -24.93 -5.04 4.31
CA ALA A 54 -24.19 -4.82 5.54
C ALA A 54 -23.93 -3.32 5.79
N MET A 55 -23.59 -2.58 4.74
CA MET A 55 -23.37 -1.11 4.84
C MET A 55 -24.67 -0.39 5.23
N HIS A 56 -25.82 -0.75 4.64
CA HIS A 56 -27.11 -0.17 5.02
C HIS A 56 -27.43 -0.46 6.50
N LYS A 57 -27.25 -1.72 6.96
CA LYS A 57 -27.43 -2.06 8.38
C LYS A 57 -26.52 -1.27 9.31
N ALA A 58 -25.25 -1.08 8.93
CA ALA A 58 -24.33 -0.31 9.73
C ALA A 58 -24.75 1.17 9.85
N VAL A 59 -25.31 1.75 8.78
CA VAL A 59 -25.87 3.12 8.83
C VAL A 59 -27.09 3.18 9.74
N ASP A 60 -28.00 2.20 9.66
CA ASP A 60 -29.19 2.12 10.51
C ASP A 60 -28.81 1.96 12.00
N GLU A 61 -27.77 1.16 12.30
CA GLU A 61 -27.22 1.03 13.66
C GLU A 61 -26.74 2.39 14.22
N MET A 62 -26.12 3.23 13.38
CA MET A 62 -25.64 4.55 13.79
C MET A 62 -26.78 5.55 14.08
N ALA A 63 -27.97 5.33 13.57
CA ALA A 63 -29.14 6.17 13.82
C ALA A 63 -29.84 5.86 15.15
N ASN A 64 -29.50 4.78 15.84
CA ASN A 64 -30.17 4.32 17.06
C ASN A 64 -29.20 4.40 18.26
N GLU A 65 -29.61 5.08 19.32
CA GLU A 65 -28.81 5.27 20.52
C GLU A 65 -28.35 3.95 21.16
N ALA A 66 -29.16 2.89 21.09
CA ALA A 66 -28.82 1.58 21.66
C ALA A 66 -27.74 0.82 20.86
N THR A 67 -27.56 1.13 19.59
CA THR A 67 -26.61 0.45 18.69
C THR A 67 -25.53 1.37 18.16
N PHE A 68 -25.63 2.67 18.44
CA PHE A 68 -24.63 3.66 18.05
C PHE A 68 -23.24 3.27 18.56
N ARG A 69 -22.25 3.43 17.70
CA ARG A 69 -20.84 3.14 18.00
C ARG A 69 -20.00 4.40 17.82
N GLY A 70 -19.35 4.83 18.90
CA GLY A 70 -18.41 5.94 18.88
C GLY A 70 -17.00 5.50 18.48
N TYR A 71 -15.98 6.05 19.15
CA TYR A 71 -14.60 5.59 18.95
C TYR A 71 -14.45 4.11 19.36
N PRO A 72 -13.81 3.28 18.50
CA PRO A 72 -13.50 1.91 18.87
C PRO A 72 -12.40 1.87 19.95
N PRO A 73 -12.18 0.72 20.60
CA PRO A 73 -10.92 0.41 21.27
C PRO A 73 -9.73 0.53 20.32
N GLU A 74 -8.52 0.70 20.85
CA GLU A 74 -7.30 0.95 20.07
C GLU A 74 -7.05 -0.06 18.94
N HIS A 75 -7.34 -1.34 19.15
CA HIS A 75 -7.18 -2.39 18.14
C HIS A 75 -8.36 -2.49 17.18
N GLY A 76 -9.52 -2.00 17.55
CA GLY A 76 -10.78 -2.14 16.82
C GLY A 76 -11.90 -2.73 17.67
N TYR A 77 -13.10 -2.84 17.13
CA TYR A 77 -14.22 -3.49 17.80
C TYR A 77 -14.01 -5.01 17.86
N GLU A 78 -14.39 -5.61 18.99
CA GLU A 78 -14.24 -7.04 19.29
C GLU A 78 -14.82 -7.93 18.19
N PHE A 79 -16.02 -7.60 17.68
CA PHE A 79 -16.71 -8.42 16.68
C PHE A 79 -15.93 -8.56 15.36
N ILE A 80 -15.17 -7.53 14.95
CA ILE A 80 -14.36 -7.61 13.73
C ILE A 80 -13.02 -8.30 13.98
N LEU A 81 -12.43 -8.11 15.18
CA LEU A 81 -11.23 -8.84 15.57
C LEU A 81 -11.51 -10.36 15.63
N ASP A 82 -12.66 -10.76 16.20
CA ASP A 82 -13.13 -12.15 16.19
C ASP A 82 -13.29 -12.69 14.77
N ALA A 83 -13.93 -11.91 13.89
CA ALA A 83 -14.15 -12.33 12.52
C ALA A 83 -12.82 -12.54 11.77
N ILE A 84 -11.87 -11.61 11.91
CA ILE A 84 -10.54 -11.72 11.30
C ILE A 84 -9.79 -12.92 11.86
N GLN A 85 -9.72 -13.06 13.18
CA GLN A 85 -9.05 -14.17 13.83
C GLN A 85 -9.59 -15.52 13.34
N GLN A 86 -10.91 -15.67 13.24
CA GLN A 86 -11.56 -16.93 12.87
C GLN A 86 -11.47 -17.22 11.37
N HIS A 87 -11.77 -16.22 10.53
CA HIS A 87 -11.95 -16.45 9.09
C HIS A 87 -10.67 -16.25 8.28
N ASP A 88 -9.78 -15.35 8.72
CA ASP A 88 -8.55 -15.08 8.00
C ASP A 88 -7.35 -15.88 8.51
N TYR A 89 -7.33 -16.23 9.79
CA TYR A 89 -6.20 -16.95 10.39
C TYR A 89 -6.54 -18.38 10.79
N ALA A 90 -7.46 -18.60 11.72
CA ALA A 90 -7.76 -19.93 12.21
C ALA A 90 -8.26 -20.88 11.11
N ALA A 91 -9.05 -20.39 10.16
CA ALA A 91 -9.50 -21.15 9.00
C ALA A 91 -8.34 -21.63 8.10
N ARG A 92 -7.16 -21.03 8.22
CA ARG A 92 -5.93 -21.42 7.50
C ARG A 92 -4.93 -22.13 8.39
N GLY A 93 -5.30 -22.50 9.62
CA GLY A 93 -4.45 -23.20 10.58
C GLY A 93 -3.39 -22.29 11.24
N VAL A 94 -3.57 -20.99 11.18
CA VAL A 94 -2.71 -20.01 11.85
C VAL A 94 -3.36 -19.57 13.15
N ASN A 95 -2.62 -19.68 14.26
CA ASN A 95 -3.05 -19.16 15.54
C ASN A 95 -2.46 -17.78 15.76
N ILE A 96 -3.33 -16.80 16.05
CA ILE A 96 -2.98 -15.41 16.34
C ILE A 96 -3.88 -14.90 17.44
N GLU A 97 -3.36 -14.10 18.35
CA GLU A 97 -4.15 -13.50 19.42
C GLU A 97 -4.78 -12.19 18.93
N LYS A 98 -5.88 -11.76 19.55
CA LYS A 98 -6.60 -10.55 19.12
C LYS A 98 -5.78 -9.27 19.31
N ASP A 99 -4.90 -9.24 20.29
CA ASP A 99 -3.99 -8.12 20.55
C ASP A 99 -2.84 -8.01 19.54
N GLU A 100 -2.72 -8.99 18.63
CA GLU A 100 -1.83 -8.94 17.47
C GLU A 100 -2.52 -8.38 16.20
N ILE A 101 -3.83 -8.05 16.30
CA ILE A 101 -4.63 -7.53 15.18
C ILE A 101 -4.92 -6.05 15.39
N PHE A 102 -4.51 -5.22 14.45
CA PHE A 102 -4.75 -3.78 14.44
C PHE A 102 -5.53 -3.41 13.18
N LEU A 103 -6.60 -2.64 13.35
CA LEU A 103 -7.42 -2.16 12.24
C LEU A 103 -7.01 -0.74 11.84
N SER A 104 -6.93 -0.52 10.55
CA SER A 104 -6.67 0.79 9.96
C SER A 104 -7.65 1.07 8.82
N ASP A 105 -7.53 2.24 8.20
CA ASP A 105 -8.29 2.63 7.02
C ASP A 105 -7.67 2.14 5.70
N GLY A 106 -6.64 1.30 5.79
CA GLY A 106 -6.02 0.63 4.65
C GLY A 106 -4.50 0.54 4.71
N ALA A 107 -3.94 -0.39 3.94
CA ALA A 107 -2.51 -0.72 3.92
C ALA A 107 -1.61 0.50 3.64
N LYS A 108 -2.08 1.50 2.91
CA LYS A 108 -1.28 2.70 2.64
C LYS A 108 -1.02 3.52 3.91
N SER A 109 -2.02 3.64 4.78
CA SER A 109 -1.86 4.28 6.09
C SER A 109 -0.92 3.49 6.98
N ASP A 110 -1.04 2.16 6.99
CA ASP A 110 -0.14 1.28 7.74
C ASP A 110 1.31 1.41 7.26
N CYS A 111 1.52 1.40 5.94
CA CYS A 111 2.87 1.59 5.37
C CYS A 111 3.47 2.97 5.68
N GLY A 112 2.64 3.99 5.82
CA GLY A 112 3.08 5.32 6.23
C GLY A 112 3.40 5.40 7.73
N ASN A 113 2.56 4.83 8.55
CA ASN A 113 2.67 4.96 10.01
C ASN A 113 3.70 4.02 10.63
N ILE A 114 3.87 2.82 10.07
CA ILE A 114 4.83 1.83 10.61
C ILE A 114 6.27 2.36 10.62
N GLY A 115 6.56 3.28 9.71
CA GLY A 115 7.84 3.94 9.64
C GLY A 115 8.23 4.69 10.92
N ASP A 116 7.25 5.20 11.67
CA ASP A 116 7.48 5.93 12.92
C ASP A 116 8.06 5.04 14.04
N LEU A 117 7.87 3.72 13.93
CA LEU A 117 8.40 2.74 14.89
C LEU A 117 9.90 2.47 14.69
N PHE A 118 10.46 2.80 13.53
CA PHE A 118 11.81 2.39 13.13
C PHE A 118 12.77 3.57 12.99
N SER A 119 14.02 3.34 13.36
CA SER A 119 15.11 4.33 13.16
C SER A 119 15.30 4.64 11.68
N VAL A 120 15.79 5.85 11.40
CA VAL A 120 16.16 6.29 10.05
C VAL A 120 17.36 5.52 9.48
N ASP A 121 18.13 4.84 10.31
CA ASP A 121 19.31 4.07 9.90
C ASP A 121 18.96 2.65 9.41
N ASN A 122 17.69 2.23 9.53
CA ASN A 122 17.26 0.91 9.12
C ASN A 122 17.35 0.73 7.59
N LYS A 123 17.86 -0.43 7.19
CA LYS A 123 17.93 -0.85 5.79
C LYS A 123 16.59 -1.41 5.33
N ILE A 124 16.09 -0.88 4.24
CA ILE A 124 14.80 -1.25 3.70
C ILE A 124 14.99 -2.06 2.42
N ALA A 125 14.37 -3.24 2.34
CA ALA A 125 14.32 -4.04 1.11
C ALA A 125 12.94 -3.91 0.46
N VAL A 126 12.94 -3.76 -0.87
CA VAL A 126 11.73 -3.69 -1.71
C VAL A 126 11.92 -4.50 -2.98
N CYS A 127 10.83 -5.02 -3.52
CA CYS A 127 10.84 -5.57 -4.88
C CYS A 127 11.14 -4.47 -5.91
N ASP A 128 11.65 -4.83 -7.07
CA ASP A 128 11.87 -3.90 -8.19
C ASP A 128 11.40 -4.55 -9.51
N PRO A 129 10.34 -4.02 -10.14
CA PRO A 129 9.54 -2.86 -9.71
C PRO A 129 8.60 -3.16 -8.53
N VAL A 130 8.20 -2.09 -7.83
CA VAL A 130 7.28 -2.16 -6.71
C VAL A 130 6.32 -0.96 -6.70
N TYR A 131 5.24 -1.07 -5.95
CA TYR A 131 4.34 0.06 -5.70
C TYR A 131 5.11 1.21 -5.04
N PRO A 132 5.12 2.42 -5.65
CA PRO A 132 6.00 3.51 -5.24
C PRO A 132 5.92 3.92 -3.78
N VAL A 133 4.75 3.69 -3.14
CA VAL A 133 4.50 4.13 -1.75
C VAL A 133 5.51 3.56 -0.76
N TYR A 134 5.99 2.33 -0.94
CA TYR A 134 7.00 1.75 -0.04
C TYR A 134 8.33 2.50 -0.09
N VAL A 135 8.71 2.95 -1.29
CA VAL A 135 9.92 3.77 -1.49
C VAL A 135 9.70 5.20 -1.02
N ASP A 136 8.57 5.80 -1.41
CA ASP A 136 8.27 7.20 -1.13
C ASP A 136 8.10 7.45 0.37
N ALA A 137 7.36 6.60 1.11
CA ALA A 137 7.18 6.72 2.55
C ALA A 137 8.53 6.69 3.28
N ASN A 138 9.36 5.69 3.01
CA ASN A 138 10.68 5.58 3.63
C ASN A 138 11.64 6.71 3.20
N THR A 139 11.46 7.28 2.01
CA THR A 139 12.21 8.47 1.57
C THR A 139 11.79 9.70 2.35
N MET A 140 10.49 9.92 2.55
CA MET A 140 9.96 11.02 3.37
C MET A 140 10.46 10.95 4.80
N ASP A 141 10.57 9.73 5.34
CA ASP A 141 11.11 9.46 6.69
C ASP A 141 12.63 9.60 6.80
N GLY A 142 13.33 9.75 5.67
CA GLY A 142 14.78 9.96 5.64
C GLY A 142 15.64 8.71 5.52
N ARG A 143 15.05 7.53 5.28
CA ARG A 143 15.77 6.24 5.19
C ARG A 143 16.43 5.99 3.84
N SER A 144 16.13 6.77 2.81
CA SER A 144 16.50 6.46 1.41
C SER A 144 17.98 6.65 1.09
N GLY A 145 18.70 7.50 1.82
CA GLY A 145 20.01 7.98 1.36
C GLY A 145 19.88 8.89 0.13
N ASP A 146 20.91 8.91 -0.71
CA ASP A 146 20.92 9.71 -1.94
C ASP A 146 20.62 8.85 -3.18
N LYS A 147 20.08 9.48 -4.21
CA LYS A 147 19.84 8.84 -5.51
C LYS A 147 21.15 8.72 -6.30
N ASN A 148 21.40 7.56 -6.89
CA ASN A 148 22.46 7.36 -7.87
C ASN A 148 22.04 7.83 -9.27
N ALA A 149 22.95 7.71 -10.25
CA ALA A 149 22.72 8.12 -11.64
C ALA A 149 21.58 7.32 -12.32
N ASP A 150 21.33 6.09 -11.89
CA ASP A 150 20.29 5.21 -12.42
C ASP A 150 18.92 5.43 -11.76
N GLY A 151 18.85 6.33 -10.76
CA GLY A 151 17.62 6.67 -10.06
C GLY A 151 17.34 5.83 -8.81
N PHE A 152 18.21 4.92 -8.44
CA PHE A 152 18.09 4.10 -7.23
C PHE A 152 18.64 4.82 -6.00
N TYR A 153 17.97 4.68 -4.87
CA TYR A 153 18.42 5.21 -3.59
C TYR A 153 19.45 4.30 -2.93
N SER A 154 20.50 4.89 -2.37
CA SER A 154 21.69 4.17 -1.88
C SER A 154 21.42 3.27 -0.67
N ASN A 155 20.41 3.57 0.15
CA ASN A 155 20.09 2.82 1.37
C ASN A 155 19.00 1.77 1.18
N PHE A 156 18.42 1.66 -0.01
CA PHE A 156 17.47 0.60 -0.32
C PHE A 156 18.17 -0.63 -0.91
N ILE A 157 17.71 -1.79 -0.51
CA ILE A 157 18.04 -3.07 -1.10
C ILE A 157 16.95 -3.41 -2.09
N TYR A 158 17.26 -3.34 -3.37
CA TYR A 158 16.31 -3.69 -4.43
C TYR A 158 16.40 -5.17 -4.75
N MET A 159 15.25 -5.85 -4.76
CA MET A 159 15.10 -7.26 -5.10
C MET A 159 14.44 -7.36 -6.49
N PRO A 160 15.20 -7.59 -7.56
CA PRO A 160 14.66 -7.58 -8.91
C PRO A 160 13.57 -8.64 -9.11
N CYS A 161 12.46 -8.23 -9.75
CA CYS A 161 11.37 -9.09 -10.21
C CYS A 161 11.31 -9.00 -11.73
N THR A 162 12.01 -9.91 -12.41
CA THR A 162 12.19 -9.91 -13.86
C THR A 162 11.58 -11.16 -14.51
N GLU A 163 11.47 -11.16 -15.83
CA GLU A 163 11.01 -12.33 -16.58
C GLU A 163 11.91 -13.55 -16.34
N GLU A 164 13.24 -13.33 -16.25
CA GLU A 164 14.22 -14.38 -16.06
C GLU A 164 14.08 -15.13 -14.73
N ASN A 165 13.62 -14.45 -13.67
CA ASN A 165 13.35 -15.08 -12.37
C ASN A 165 11.86 -15.36 -12.13
N GLY A 166 11.03 -15.29 -13.20
CA GLY A 166 9.58 -15.53 -13.12
C GLY A 166 8.85 -14.49 -12.25
N PHE A 167 9.37 -13.29 -12.17
CA PHE A 167 8.88 -12.19 -11.32
C PHE A 167 8.88 -12.50 -9.82
N MET A 168 9.58 -13.55 -9.41
CA MET A 168 9.79 -13.88 -7.99
C MET A 168 11.13 -13.31 -7.53
N PRO A 169 11.13 -12.42 -6.52
CA PRO A 169 12.39 -11.83 -6.06
C PRO A 169 13.30 -12.86 -5.43
N ASP A 170 14.58 -12.77 -5.74
CA ASP A 170 15.60 -13.49 -4.99
C ASP A 170 15.73 -12.95 -3.55
N LEU A 171 16.33 -13.73 -2.68
CA LEU A 171 16.66 -13.25 -1.34
C LEU A 171 17.60 -12.03 -1.43
N PRO A 172 17.40 -11.04 -0.55
CA PRO A 172 18.25 -9.84 -0.56
C PRO A 172 19.73 -10.23 -0.32
N LYS A 173 20.64 -9.55 -1.02
CA LYS A 173 22.09 -9.82 -0.97
C LYS A 173 22.73 -9.50 0.39
N GLU A 174 22.09 -8.67 1.19
CA GLU A 174 22.44 -8.36 2.57
C GLU A 174 21.19 -8.41 3.43
N THR A 175 21.34 -8.58 4.73
CA THR A 175 20.20 -8.65 5.65
C THR A 175 19.58 -7.26 5.81
N PRO A 176 18.32 -7.05 5.39
CA PRO A 176 17.57 -5.83 5.68
C PRO A 176 17.02 -5.85 7.10
N ASP A 177 16.69 -4.67 7.61
CA ASP A 177 15.93 -4.54 8.87
C ASP A 177 14.42 -4.65 8.62
N VAL A 178 13.96 -4.15 7.46
CA VAL A 178 12.54 -4.21 7.05
C VAL A 178 12.46 -4.64 5.59
N ILE A 179 11.53 -5.56 5.29
CA ILE A 179 11.21 -5.98 3.92
C ILE A 179 9.75 -5.65 3.64
N TYR A 180 9.51 -4.90 2.57
CA TYR A 180 8.16 -4.70 2.03
C TYR A 180 7.88 -5.74 0.96
N LEU A 181 6.88 -6.57 1.19
CA LEU A 181 6.40 -7.60 0.26
C LEU A 181 4.93 -7.33 -0.10
N CYS A 182 4.60 -7.49 -1.37
CA CYS A 182 3.25 -7.35 -1.89
C CYS A 182 2.95 -8.57 -2.76
N PHE A 183 1.96 -9.37 -2.39
CA PHE A 183 1.58 -10.56 -3.15
C PHE A 183 0.04 -10.62 -3.31
N PRO A 184 -0.47 -10.56 -4.54
CA PRO A 184 0.25 -10.31 -5.81
C PRO A 184 1.01 -8.99 -5.80
N ASN A 185 2.22 -8.96 -6.40
CA ASN A 185 3.02 -7.74 -6.42
C ASN A 185 2.41 -6.70 -7.37
N ASN A 186 2.44 -5.46 -6.96
CA ASN A 186 2.12 -4.33 -7.82
C ASN A 186 3.45 -3.69 -8.31
N PRO A 187 3.77 -3.79 -9.65
CA PRO A 187 2.88 -4.09 -10.76
C PRO A 187 3.02 -5.47 -11.41
N THR A 188 3.84 -6.38 -10.91
CA THR A 188 4.23 -7.60 -11.64
C THR A 188 3.30 -8.80 -11.47
N GLY A 189 2.46 -8.80 -10.47
CA GLY A 189 1.52 -9.89 -10.18
C GLY A 189 2.02 -10.93 -9.20
#